data_61a289bd3f0e198364f93b699d966d6e
#
_entry.id   61a289bd3f0e198364f93b699d966d6e
#
_cell.length_a   1.000
_cell.length_b   1.000
_cell.length_c   1.000
_cell.angle_alpha   90.00
_cell.angle_beta   90.00
_cell.angle_gamma   90.00
#
_symmetry.space_group_name_H-M   'P 1'
#
loop_
_entity.id
_entity.type
_entity.pdbx_description
1 polymer ?
#
loop_
_entity_poly.entity_id
_entity_poly.type
_entity_poly.pdbx_seq_one_letter_code
_entity_poly.pdbx_strand_id
1 'polypeptide(L)' 'MVKKNKIRERGVVTETLSDLKFRVKLEDSREILAYLSGRMRHFRIKILPGDKVTVETSPYDKNMGRIIYREK' A
#
# COMPACT_ATOMS: atom_id res chain seq x y z
N MET A 1 13.63 -17.12 15.52
CA MET A 1 13.48 -16.27 15.11
C MET A 1 12.34 -15.80 14.55
N VAL A 2 12.00 -14.90 14.59
CA VAL A 2 10.89 -14.51 14.12
C VAL A 2 10.84 -14.24 12.76
N LYS A 3 9.93 -14.57 12.22
CA LYS A 3 9.83 -14.45 10.99
C LYS A 3 9.10 -13.28 10.64
N LYS A 4 9.23 -12.72 9.65
CA LYS A 4 8.56 -11.75 9.20
C LYS A 4 7.25 -12.10 8.90
N ASN A 5 6.28 -11.47 9.32
CA ASN A 5 4.94 -11.80 9.02
C ASN A 5 4.33 -10.83 8.03
N LYS A 6 5.16 -10.21 7.24
CA LYS A 6 4.65 -9.25 6.27
C LYS A 6 4.26 -9.95 4.98
N ILE A 7 3.13 -9.56 4.44
CA ILE A 7 2.60 -10.14 3.22
C ILE A 7 2.56 -9.05 2.17
N ARG A 8 3.05 -9.33 0.98
CA ARG A 8 3.01 -8.36 -0.10
C ARG A 8 1.86 -8.70 -1.02
N GLU A 9 1.07 -7.69 -1.34
CA GLU A 9 -0.09 -7.87 -2.20
C GLU A 9 -0.16 -6.74 -3.18
N ARG A 10 -0.71 -7.00 -4.34
CA ARG A 10 -0.84 -5.97 -5.34
C ARG A 10 -2.23 -5.40 -5.28
N GLY A 11 -2.37 -4.13 -5.63
CA GLY A 11 -3.65 -3.48 -5.65
C GLY A 11 -3.62 -2.24 -6.50
N VAL A 12 -4.76 -1.57 -6.56
CA VAL A 12 -4.92 -0.35 -7.34
C VAL A 12 -5.39 0.74 -6.39
N VAL A 13 -4.77 1.90 -6.47
CA VAL A 13 -5.17 3.02 -5.65
C VAL A 13 -6.49 3.53 -6.17
N THR A 14 -7.50 3.61 -5.30
CA THR A 14 -8.81 4.07 -5.69
C THR A 14 -9.10 5.48 -5.22
N GLU A 15 -8.43 5.92 -4.18
CA GLU A 15 -8.71 7.23 -3.64
C GLU A 15 -7.51 7.77 -2.87
N THR A 16 -7.29 9.06 -2.96
CA THR A 16 -6.27 9.72 -2.17
C THR A 16 -6.98 10.37 -0.99
N LEU A 17 -6.63 9.96 0.22
CA LEU A 17 -7.27 10.46 1.41
C LEU A 17 -6.52 11.64 2.00
N SER A 18 -5.22 11.64 1.88
CA SER A 18 -4.39 12.75 2.31
C SER A 18 -3.06 12.57 1.61
N ASP A 19 -2.11 13.44 1.90
CA ASP A 19 -0.82 13.39 1.21
C ASP A 19 -0.14 12.04 1.29
N LEU A 20 -0.31 11.36 2.40
CA LEU A 20 0.40 10.11 2.62
C LEU A 20 -0.51 8.92 2.85
N LYS A 21 -1.82 9.11 2.75
CA LYS A 21 -2.77 8.02 2.95
C LYS A 21 -3.61 7.80 1.72
N PHE A 22 -3.83 6.55 1.40
CA PHE A 22 -4.53 6.17 0.19
C PHE A 22 -5.46 5.01 0.47
N ARG A 23 -6.52 4.91 -0.30
CA ARG A 23 -7.36 3.72 -0.26
C ARG A 23 -6.95 2.86 -1.43
N VAL A 24 -6.66 1.60 -1.16
CA VAL A 24 -6.17 0.67 -2.18
C VAL A 24 -7.08 -0.55 -2.20
N LYS A 25 -7.50 -0.92 -3.41
CA LYS A 25 -8.30 -2.12 -3.59
C LYS A 25 -7.37 -3.23 -4.02
N LEU A 26 -7.28 -4.26 -3.23
CA LEU A 26 -6.38 -5.37 -3.50
C LEU A 26 -6.98 -6.32 -4.54
N GLU A 27 -6.18 -7.20 -5.06
CA GLU A 27 -6.62 -8.11 -6.10
C GLU A 27 -7.75 -9.02 -5.65
N ASP A 28 -7.84 -9.28 -4.36
CA ASP A 28 -8.92 -10.12 -3.84
C ASP A 28 -10.15 -9.28 -3.47
N SER A 29 -10.22 -8.06 -3.93
CA SER A 29 -11.34 -7.16 -3.73
C SER A 29 -11.44 -6.53 -2.36
N ARG A 30 -10.51 -6.80 -1.47
CA ARG A 30 -10.52 -6.11 -0.17
C ARG A 30 -10.02 -4.70 -0.36
N GLU A 31 -10.57 -3.77 0.39
CA GLU A 31 -10.07 -2.40 0.37
C GLU A 31 -9.36 -2.15 1.68
N ILE A 32 -8.19 -1.57 1.60
CA ILE A 32 -7.42 -1.25 2.79
C ILE A 32 -6.98 0.19 2.74
N LEU A 33 -6.58 0.69 3.90
CA LEU A 33 -5.95 1.99 3.98
C LEU A 33 -4.46 1.74 3.88
N ALA A 34 -3.78 2.51 3.05
CA ALA A 34 -2.35 2.35 2.88
C ALA A 34 -1.66 3.68 2.98
N TYR A 35 -0.44 3.67 3.46
CA TYR A 35 0.36 4.87 3.51
C TYR A 35 1.70 4.59 2.89
N LEU A 36 2.42 5.65 2.51
CA LEU A 36 3.68 5.46 1.83
C LEU A 36 4.73 4.96 2.78
N SER A 37 5.57 4.05 2.29
CA SER A 37 6.72 3.61 3.07
C SER A 37 7.70 4.78 3.19
N GLY A 38 8.61 4.69 4.14
CA GLY A 38 9.61 5.72 4.31
C GLY A 38 10.45 5.91 3.07
N ARG A 39 10.76 4.80 2.38
CA ARG A 39 11.55 4.88 1.18
C ARG A 39 10.81 5.65 0.09
N MET A 40 9.55 5.38 -0.11
CA MET A 40 8.80 6.07 -1.15
C MET A 40 8.61 7.54 -0.82
N ARG A 41 8.49 7.87 0.45
CA ARG A 41 8.41 9.26 0.83
C ARG A 41 9.73 9.95 0.59
N HIS A 42 10.82 9.28 0.89
CA HIS A 42 12.15 9.85 0.71
C HIS A 42 12.40 10.19 -0.76
N PHE A 43 11.95 9.35 -1.67
CA PHE A 43 12.15 9.60 -3.07
C PHE A 43 11.02 10.40 -3.70
N ARG A 44 10.08 10.86 -2.89
CA ARG A 44 8.98 11.69 -3.36
C ARG A 44 8.20 11.09 -4.48
N ILE A 45 7.94 9.81 -4.38
CA ILE A 45 7.15 9.10 -5.37
C ILE A 45 5.71 9.56 -5.24
N LYS A 46 5.13 10.02 -6.35
CA LYS A 46 3.76 10.50 -6.31
C LYS A 46 2.81 9.38 -6.68
N ILE A 47 1.78 9.19 -5.87
CA ILE A 47 0.79 8.15 -6.08
C ILE A 47 -0.54 8.81 -6.40
N LEU A 48 -1.18 8.34 -7.45
CA LEU A 48 -2.46 8.89 -7.89
C LEU A 48 -3.50 7.77 -8.00
N PRO A 49 -4.78 8.11 -7.94
CA PRO A 49 -5.82 7.10 -8.15
C PRO A 49 -5.62 6.44 -9.51
N GLY A 50 -5.77 5.16 -9.55
CA GLY A 50 -5.53 4.38 -10.77
C GLY A 50 -4.15 3.74 -10.82
N ASP A 51 -3.24 4.18 -9.97
CA ASP A 51 -1.91 3.59 -9.98
C ASP A 51 -1.93 2.19 -9.40
N LYS A 52 -1.15 1.31 -10.01
CA LYS A 52 -1.00 -0.04 -9.48
C LYS A 52 0.16 -0.04 -8.53
N VAL A 53 -0.05 -0.57 -7.36
CA VAL A 53 0.95 -0.53 -6.31
C VAL A 53 1.08 -1.89 -5.66
N THR A 54 2.20 -2.10 -4.99
CA THR A 54 2.39 -3.25 -4.13
C THR A 54 2.36 -2.74 -2.70
N VAL A 55 1.54 -3.35 -1.87
CA VAL A 55 1.46 -2.97 -0.47
C VAL A 55 1.94 -4.11 0.39
N GLU A 56 2.43 -3.75 1.56
CA GLU A 56 2.86 -4.72 2.55
C GLU A 56 1.84 -4.67 3.66
N THR A 57 1.26 -5.81 3.98
CA THR A 57 0.28 -5.90 5.06
C THR A 57 0.78 -6.88 6.09
N SER A 58 0.11 -6.92 7.21
CA SER A 58 0.44 -7.84 8.28
C SER A 58 -0.77 -8.70 8.58
N PRO A 59 -0.59 -9.95 8.93
CA PRO A 59 -1.73 -10.77 9.33
C PRO A 59 -2.39 -10.25 10.60
N TYR A 60 -1.69 -9.39 11.34
CA TYR A 60 -2.26 -8.83 12.55
C TYR A 60 -3.16 -7.64 12.28
N ASP A 61 -3.02 -7.00 11.11
CA ASP A 61 -3.86 -5.88 10.77
C ASP A 61 -4.10 -5.89 9.28
N LYS A 62 -5.13 -6.58 8.87
CA LYS A 62 -5.40 -6.75 7.47
C LYS A 62 -6.08 -5.56 6.82
N ASN A 63 -6.46 -4.57 7.61
CA ASN A 63 -7.13 -3.41 7.06
C ASN A 63 -6.19 -2.27 6.74
N MET A 64 -4.92 -2.40 7.06
CA MET A 64 -3.95 -1.37 6.80
C MET A 64 -2.73 -1.94 6.13
N GLY A 65 -2.08 -1.15 5.32
CA GLY A 65 -0.87 -1.57 4.66
C GLY A 65 0.03 -0.42 4.38
N ARG A 66 1.17 -0.73 3.79
CA ARG A 66 2.16 0.27 3.44
C ARG A 66 2.51 0.09 1.99
N ILE A 67 2.44 1.16 1.21
CA ILE A 67 2.79 1.08 -0.20
C ILE A 67 4.31 1.07 -0.29
N ILE A 68 4.86 0.01 -0.85
CA ILE A 68 6.30 -0.14 -0.96
C ILE A 68 6.79 -0.06 -2.38
N TYR A 69 5.90 -0.06 -3.35
CA TYR A 69 6.32 -0.01 -4.73
C TYR A 69 5.15 0.44 -5.61
N ARG A 70 5.45 1.27 -6.60
CA ARG A 70 4.44 1.70 -7.56
C ARG A 70 4.83 1.11 -8.92
N GLU A 71 3.91 0.37 -9.54
CA GLU A 71 4.18 -0.20 -10.83
C GLU A 71 3.96 0.83 -11.90
N LYS A 72 4.68 0.68 -12.97
CA LYS A 72 4.56 1.62 -14.06
C LYS A 72 3.52 1.26 -15.04
#